data_3e6bfa375c1a073976510d805a3fecb7
#
_entry.id   3e6bfa375c1a073976510d805a3fecb7
#
_cell.length_a   1.000
_cell.length_b   1.000
_cell.length_c   1.000
_cell.angle_alpha   90.00
_cell.angle_beta   90.00
_cell.angle_gamma   90.00
#
_symmetry.space_group_name_H-M   'P 1'
#
loop_
_entity.id
_entity.type
_entity.pdbx_description
1 polymer ?
#
loop_
_entity_poly.entity_id
_entity_poly.type
_entity_poly.pdbx_seq_one_letter_code
_entity_poly.pdbx_strand_id
1 'polypeptide(L)'
;MKSTSDTRFLIRRRSVLAGLAAGASLAACGPQVDDAGTPRRIAREVDQTLQSIAMTELAADPELATRLGLSEDAVGYPFNRYLTDRSQAAYERRRVSRLEILEVLAATPRPAEGSPQARHLDTVTAAYETAESLFVAGHGQTGLGVSYPYVMDHMRGAYIDVPDLLSRAHPVRSAAEARAYVDRLAQFADAMEDERRRLEADARSGIVPPDFILGRMRDVALKFAEGPADTHVLITTLESQLSGPEDISLEEAEDILTRAKRIVGQEIQPAYLHLADAFTALQADAPSQPGVWQQADGDAYYTSALQAYTDQGISAEDLHVLGLSEVDRLTAELELALFEAGLTEGSAAERLTLLSAEPDQIFDATPEGRAALLALMQTYLDRAEAALPGIVSTVPRTKVALRAVPEFLEASAPAAFYSAAPANGTAPGLFEINLADMTDWPAFTLATLVFHETVPGHHLESALTAEKAHLPLIRQMIWNVAYGEGWGVYAETLADDVGLYHDDPLARVGYLQSMLFRAARLVADTGIHRMQWSRQDAIDYLVTVTGQPEGQMAQEVDRYTVWPGQAAAYWIGRKRILDLRERAERVLGPDFDFVEFHDTILTGGPRPLSILEEDIARWYTAKIRK
;
A
#
# COMPACT_ATOMS: atom_id res chain seq x y z
N MET A 1 33.64 -32.14 -18.18
CA MET A 1 34.28 -32.43 -16.87
C MET A 1 34.73 -31.12 -16.29
N LYS A 2 34.10 -30.72 -15.27
CA LYS A 2 34.42 -30.04 -14.03
C LYS A 2 33.24 -29.22 -13.58
N SER A 3 32.67 -29.70 -12.51
CA SER A 3 31.68 -29.20 -11.62
C SER A 3 32.03 -27.79 -11.12
N THR A 4 31.11 -26.85 -11.26
CA THR A 4 31.08 -25.62 -10.48
C THR A 4 30.05 -25.80 -9.35
N SER A 5 30.51 -25.69 -8.16
CA SER A 5 29.80 -25.89 -6.90
C SER A 5 28.61 -24.97 -6.74
N ASP A 6 27.46 -25.57 -6.71
CA ASP A 6 26.18 -25.00 -6.29
C ASP A 6 26.23 -24.72 -4.76
N THR A 7 26.55 -23.50 -4.37
CA THR A 7 26.44 -23.06 -2.99
C THR A 7 25.07 -22.41 -2.79
N ARG A 8 24.02 -23.21 -2.96
CA ARG A 8 22.69 -22.87 -2.46
C ARG A 8 22.75 -22.94 -0.94
N PHE A 9 22.56 -21.82 -0.29
CA PHE A 9 22.33 -21.75 1.15
C PHE A 9 21.05 -22.54 1.51
N LEU A 10 21.23 -23.83 1.77
CA LEU A 10 20.25 -24.66 2.42
C LEU A 10 20.19 -24.24 3.89
N ILE A 11 19.30 -23.31 4.21
CA ILE A 11 18.83 -23.12 5.59
C ILE A 11 18.13 -24.43 5.95
N ARG A 12 18.82 -25.27 6.73
CA ARG A 12 18.27 -26.55 7.18
C ARG A 12 17.06 -26.27 8.08
N ARG A 13 15.99 -27.04 7.92
CA ARG A 13 14.75 -27.04 8.72
C ARG A 13 14.95 -26.88 10.25
N ARG A 14 16.14 -27.19 10.76
CA ARG A 14 16.52 -27.02 12.17
C ARG A 14 16.94 -25.60 12.56
N SER A 15 17.13 -24.68 11.61
CA SER A 15 17.64 -23.33 11.90
C SER A 15 16.55 -22.33 12.26
N VAL A 16 15.32 -22.47 11.76
CA VAL A 16 14.19 -21.58 12.11
C VAL A 16 13.74 -21.85 13.55
N LEU A 17 13.55 -23.13 13.91
CA LEU A 17 13.26 -23.51 15.32
C LEU A 17 14.43 -23.23 16.26
N ALA A 18 15.69 -23.33 15.80
CA ALA A 18 16.85 -23.01 16.62
C ALA A 18 17.02 -21.48 16.83
N GLY A 19 16.61 -20.65 15.88
CA GLY A 19 16.56 -19.18 16.04
C GLY A 19 15.49 -18.76 17.06
N LEU A 20 14.30 -19.33 16.96
CA LEU A 20 13.21 -19.10 17.91
C LEU A 20 13.50 -19.67 19.31
N ALA A 21 14.22 -20.80 19.40
CA ALA A 21 14.64 -21.40 20.68
C ALA A 21 15.95 -20.81 21.27
N ALA A 22 16.84 -20.24 20.43
CA ALA A 22 18.10 -19.65 20.92
C ALA A 22 17.90 -18.29 21.60
N GLY A 23 16.81 -17.57 21.33
CA GLY A 23 16.42 -16.38 22.08
C GLY A 23 16.11 -16.65 23.56
N ALA A 24 15.81 -17.90 23.92
CA ALA A 24 15.55 -18.32 25.29
C ALA A 24 16.80 -18.76 26.08
N SER A 25 17.99 -18.86 25.45
CA SER A 25 19.15 -19.56 26.06
C SER A 25 20.36 -18.69 26.39
N LEU A 26 20.34 -17.37 26.26
CA LEU A 26 21.48 -16.47 26.53
C LEU A 26 21.33 -15.61 27.79
N ALA A 27 20.62 -16.10 28.80
CA ALA A 27 20.57 -15.47 30.12
C ALA A 27 21.00 -16.46 31.22
N ALA A 28 22.24 -16.88 31.21
CA ALA A 28 22.82 -17.66 32.32
C ALA A 28 24.09 -16.99 32.81
N CYS A 29 23.97 -15.94 33.62
CA CYS A 29 24.95 -15.56 34.63
C CYS A 29 24.28 -14.74 35.73
N GLY A 30 24.02 -15.40 36.88
CA GLY A 30 23.64 -14.79 38.14
C GLY A 30 22.28 -15.24 38.69
N PRO A 31 22.16 -15.64 39.94
CA PRO A 31 20.90 -16.07 40.52
C PRO A 31 20.07 -14.85 40.94
N GLN A 32 19.30 -14.30 40.06
CA GLN A 32 18.08 -13.56 40.43
C GLN A 32 16.92 -14.51 40.17
N VAL A 33 16.24 -14.92 41.21
CA VAL A 33 14.98 -15.64 41.17
C VAL A 33 13.94 -14.62 40.64
N ASP A 34 13.88 -14.44 39.34
CA ASP A 34 12.78 -13.73 38.70
C ASP A 34 11.57 -14.68 38.71
N ASP A 35 10.57 -14.31 39.51
CA ASP A 35 9.31 -15.03 39.59
C ASP A 35 8.72 -15.20 38.15
N ALA A 36 8.45 -16.46 37.77
CA ALA A 36 8.11 -16.87 36.39
C ALA A 36 6.85 -16.20 35.79
N GLY A 37 6.23 -15.28 36.47
CA GLY A 37 5.00 -14.58 36.11
C GLY A 37 5.04 -13.04 36.19
N THR A 38 6.22 -12.41 36.31
CA THR A 38 6.22 -10.93 36.43
C THR A 38 5.82 -10.26 35.11
N PRO A 39 4.96 -9.22 35.15
CA PRO A 39 4.54 -8.48 33.94
C PRO A 39 5.70 -7.99 33.08
N ARG A 40 6.84 -7.61 33.67
CA ARG A 40 8.05 -7.16 32.95
C ARG A 40 8.74 -8.28 32.18
N ARG A 41 8.69 -9.52 32.69
CA ARG A 41 9.25 -10.67 31.99
C ARG A 41 8.40 -11.03 30.77
N ILE A 42 7.08 -11.06 30.93
CA ILE A 42 6.14 -11.33 29.84
C ILE A 42 6.30 -10.29 28.75
N ALA A 43 6.35 -8.99 29.08
CA ALA A 43 6.55 -7.92 28.11
C ALA A 43 7.84 -8.12 27.28
N ARG A 44 8.96 -8.42 27.93
CA ARG A 44 10.24 -8.72 27.23
C ARG A 44 10.15 -9.96 26.34
N GLU A 45 9.45 -10.99 26.78
CA GLU A 45 9.28 -12.23 26.01
C GLU A 45 8.46 -11.95 24.73
N VAL A 46 7.40 -11.14 24.83
CA VAL A 46 6.63 -10.69 23.66
C VAL A 46 7.50 -9.86 22.71
N ASP A 47 8.23 -8.87 23.21
CA ASP A 47 9.11 -8.04 22.37
C ASP A 47 10.16 -8.89 21.64
N GLN A 48 10.75 -9.89 22.31
CA GLN A 48 11.71 -10.82 21.70
C GLN A 48 11.06 -11.72 20.65
N THR A 49 9.85 -12.23 20.90
CA THR A 49 9.09 -13.04 19.94
C THR A 49 8.80 -12.22 18.69
N LEU A 50 8.27 -11.01 18.84
CA LEU A 50 7.93 -10.13 17.72
C LEU A 50 9.17 -9.73 16.90
N GLN A 51 10.31 -9.48 17.57
CA GLN A 51 11.58 -9.21 16.88
C GLN A 51 12.05 -10.43 16.09
N SER A 52 11.96 -11.65 16.66
CA SER A 52 12.34 -12.88 15.96
C SER A 52 11.47 -13.14 14.72
N ILE A 53 10.16 -12.86 14.81
CA ILE A 53 9.24 -12.95 13.68
C ILE A 53 9.64 -11.95 12.59
N ALA A 54 9.93 -10.70 12.96
CA ALA A 54 10.40 -9.69 12.01
C ALA A 54 11.65 -10.12 11.24
N MET A 55 12.64 -10.69 11.95
CA MET A 55 13.87 -11.17 11.32
C MET A 55 13.62 -12.37 10.39
N THR A 56 12.62 -13.21 10.69
CA THR A 56 12.20 -14.31 9.81
C THR A 56 11.60 -13.80 8.51
N GLU A 57 10.73 -12.79 8.58
CA GLU A 57 10.14 -12.15 7.40
C GLU A 57 11.20 -11.44 6.53
N LEU A 58 12.12 -10.69 7.15
CA LEU A 58 13.19 -10.01 6.42
C LEU A 58 14.18 -10.99 5.76
N ALA A 59 14.38 -12.16 6.35
CA ALA A 59 15.19 -13.20 5.73
C ALA A 59 14.50 -13.86 4.52
N ALA A 60 13.17 -13.86 4.50
CA ALA A 60 12.36 -14.36 3.38
C ALA A 60 12.12 -13.30 2.30
N ASP A 61 12.19 -12.01 2.65
CA ASP A 61 11.96 -10.88 1.76
C ASP A 61 13.04 -9.78 1.94
N PRO A 62 14.21 -9.93 1.27
CA PRO A 62 15.28 -8.94 1.31
C PRO A 62 14.89 -7.59 0.67
N GLU A 63 13.94 -7.57 -0.25
CA GLU A 63 13.44 -6.35 -0.88
C GLU A 63 12.68 -5.48 0.12
N LEU A 64 11.93 -6.10 1.03
CA LEU A 64 11.24 -5.41 2.12
C LEU A 64 12.24 -4.71 3.06
N ALA A 65 13.37 -5.34 3.39
CA ALA A 65 14.42 -4.72 4.21
C ALA A 65 14.97 -3.44 3.55
N THR A 66 15.13 -3.46 2.22
CA THR A 66 15.56 -2.29 1.44
C THR A 66 14.49 -1.19 1.47
N ARG A 67 13.22 -1.54 1.22
CA ARG A 67 12.09 -0.58 1.24
C ARG A 67 11.90 0.08 2.61
N LEU A 68 12.15 -0.65 3.69
CA LEU A 68 12.13 -0.12 5.05
C LEU A 68 13.37 0.73 5.40
N GLY A 69 14.35 0.84 4.51
CA GLY A 69 15.57 1.63 4.72
C GLY A 69 16.46 1.10 5.84
N LEU A 70 16.41 -0.22 6.12
CA LEU A 70 17.19 -0.84 7.18
C LEU A 70 18.68 -0.90 6.82
N SER A 71 19.55 -0.92 7.82
CA SER A 71 20.97 -1.19 7.60
C SER A 71 21.25 -2.70 7.59
N GLU A 72 22.22 -3.14 6.80
CA GLU A 72 22.63 -4.55 6.74
C GLU A 72 23.12 -5.05 8.09
N ASP A 73 23.77 -4.18 8.88
CA ASP A 73 24.20 -4.50 10.25
C ASP A 73 23.00 -4.79 11.18
N ALA A 74 21.91 -4.04 11.05
CA ALA A 74 20.69 -4.25 11.85
C ALA A 74 19.97 -5.55 11.50
N VAL A 75 20.04 -5.97 10.24
CA VAL A 75 19.42 -7.21 9.75
C VAL A 75 20.37 -8.41 9.85
N GLY A 76 21.69 -8.16 9.86
CA GLY A 76 22.72 -9.17 10.06
C GLY A 76 23.16 -9.93 8.81
N TYR A 77 22.75 -9.47 7.61
CA TYR A 77 23.22 -10.02 6.34
C TYR A 77 23.11 -8.97 5.20
N PRO A 78 23.86 -9.13 4.09
CA PRO A 78 23.91 -8.16 2.99
C PRO A 78 22.68 -8.29 2.07
N PHE A 79 21.49 -7.93 2.57
CA PHE A 79 20.20 -8.11 1.89
C PHE A 79 20.11 -7.29 0.60
N ASN A 80 20.81 -6.17 0.46
CA ASN A 80 20.78 -5.35 -0.75
C ASN A 80 21.32 -6.06 -2.00
N ARG A 81 21.99 -7.19 -1.82
CA ARG A 81 22.51 -8.02 -2.92
C ARG A 81 21.50 -9.02 -3.48
N TYR A 82 20.35 -9.21 -2.82
CA TYR A 82 19.41 -10.26 -3.14
C TYR A 82 18.04 -9.73 -3.54
N LEU A 83 17.40 -10.41 -4.48
CA LEU A 83 15.97 -10.31 -4.72
C LEU A 83 15.23 -11.37 -3.89
N THR A 84 13.95 -11.11 -3.66
CA THR A 84 13.04 -12.09 -3.03
C THR A 84 12.90 -13.33 -3.92
N ASP A 85 13.03 -14.51 -3.33
CA ASP A 85 12.81 -15.80 -4.03
C ASP A 85 11.31 -15.94 -4.39
N ARG A 86 10.99 -15.88 -5.68
CA ARG A 86 9.63 -15.92 -6.22
C ARG A 86 9.21 -17.29 -6.74
N SER A 87 10.05 -18.31 -6.53
CA SER A 87 9.75 -19.66 -6.94
C SER A 87 8.55 -20.27 -6.20
N GLN A 88 7.91 -21.27 -6.79
CA GLN A 88 6.84 -22.04 -6.16
C GLN A 88 7.30 -22.63 -4.81
N ALA A 89 8.51 -23.14 -4.74
CA ALA A 89 9.06 -23.70 -3.51
C ALA A 89 9.22 -22.64 -2.39
N ALA A 90 9.56 -21.39 -2.74
CA ALA A 90 9.63 -20.29 -1.78
C ALA A 90 8.23 -19.88 -1.30
N TYR A 91 7.24 -19.86 -2.18
CA TYR A 91 5.85 -19.59 -1.83
C TYR A 91 5.32 -20.61 -0.81
N GLU A 92 5.56 -21.90 -1.05
CA GLU A 92 5.19 -22.97 -0.12
C GLU A 92 5.93 -22.87 1.23
N ARG A 93 7.23 -22.52 1.21
CA ARG A 93 7.99 -22.29 2.44
C ARG A 93 7.43 -21.12 3.25
N ARG A 94 7.06 -20.02 2.61
CA ARG A 94 6.45 -18.86 3.31
C ARG A 94 5.13 -19.24 3.99
N ARG A 95 4.30 -20.08 3.35
CA ARG A 95 3.08 -20.59 3.99
C ARG A 95 3.39 -21.46 5.23
N VAL A 96 4.33 -22.39 5.11
CA VAL A 96 4.73 -23.22 6.27
C VAL A 96 5.25 -22.34 7.39
N SER A 97 6.11 -21.35 7.09
CA SER A 97 6.61 -20.39 8.08
C SER A 97 5.48 -19.61 8.76
N ARG A 98 4.45 -19.19 8.00
CA ARG A 98 3.28 -18.50 8.55
C ARG A 98 2.53 -19.36 9.58
N LEU A 99 2.31 -20.63 9.29
CA LEU A 99 1.67 -21.55 10.23
C LEU A 99 2.50 -21.78 11.49
N GLU A 100 3.82 -21.94 11.34
CA GLU A 100 4.76 -22.06 12.48
C GLU A 100 4.74 -20.78 13.35
N ILE A 101 4.67 -19.59 12.72
CA ILE A 101 4.57 -18.31 13.43
C ILE A 101 3.24 -18.20 14.20
N LEU A 102 2.12 -18.64 13.61
CA LEU A 102 0.84 -18.68 14.33
C LEU A 102 0.90 -19.57 15.57
N GLU A 103 1.56 -20.73 15.50
CA GLU A 103 1.79 -21.59 16.66
C GLU A 103 2.64 -20.88 17.74
N VAL A 104 3.69 -20.16 17.34
CA VAL A 104 4.54 -19.37 18.25
C VAL A 104 3.75 -18.25 18.91
N LEU A 105 2.94 -17.50 18.13
CA LEU A 105 2.10 -16.42 18.65
C LEU A 105 1.08 -16.95 19.66
N ALA A 106 0.43 -18.08 19.38
CA ALA A 106 -0.52 -18.73 20.29
C ALA A 106 0.12 -19.24 21.58
N ALA A 107 1.40 -19.64 21.53
CA ALA A 107 2.15 -20.10 22.71
C ALA A 107 2.77 -18.95 23.52
N THR A 108 2.81 -17.72 22.98
CA THR A 108 3.43 -16.56 23.64
C THR A 108 2.59 -16.12 24.84
N PRO A 109 3.19 -15.95 26.04
CA PRO A 109 2.46 -15.52 27.23
C PRO A 109 1.75 -14.18 27.02
N ARG A 110 0.46 -14.13 27.40
CA ARG A 110 -0.33 -12.93 27.18
C ARG A 110 0.07 -11.81 28.16
N PRO A 111 0.39 -10.60 27.67
CA PRO A 111 0.66 -9.44 28.50
C PRO A 111 -0.61 -8.94 29.21
N ALA A 112 -0.45 -7.98 30.12
CA ALA A 112 -1.59 -7.32 30.75
C ALA A 112 -2.48 -6.66 29.69
N GLU A 113 -3.78 -6.85 29.83
CA GLU A 113 -4.78 -6.24 28.95
C GLU A 113 -4.61 -4.73 28.84
N GLY A 114 -4.72 -4.18 27.62
CA GLY A 114 -4.54 -2.74 27.34
C GLY A 114 -3.08 -2.27 27.36
N SER A 115 -2.11 -3.13 27.66
CA SER A 115 -0.69 -2.78 27.55
C SER A 115 -0.26 -2.64 26.06
N PRO A 116 0.80 -1.86 25.76
CA PRO A 116 1.34 -1.79 24.40
C PRO A 116 1.70 -3.15 23.83
N GLN A 117 2.31 -4.03 24.65
CA GLN A 117 2.69 -5.39 24.22
C GLN A 117 1.49 -6.27 23.89
N ALA A 118 0.38 -6.14 24.63
CA ALA A 118 -0.86 -6.85 24.29
C ALA A 118 -1.37 -6.40 22.92
N ARG A 119 -1.43 -5.09 22.68
CA ARG A 119 -1.84 -4.53 21.38
C ARG A 119 -0.92 -4.99 20.25
N HIS A 120 0.39 -5.00 20.47
CA HIS A 120 1.34 -5.48 19.45
C HIS A 120 1.13 -6.96 19.13
N LEU A 121 1.00 -7.80 20.16
CA LEU A 121 0.75 -9.23 19.99
C LEU A 121 -0.57 -9.46 19.23
N ASP A 122 -1.66 -8.79 19.63
CA ASP A 122 -2.97 -8.93 19.02
C ASP A 122 -2.95 -8.49 17.55
N THR A 123 -2.32 -7.35 17.24
CA THR A 123 -2.23 -6.86 15.86
C THR A 123 -1.42 -7.81 14.96
N VAL A 124 -0.31 -8.33 15.46
CA VAL A 124 0.52 -9.27 14.69
C VAL A 124 -0.21 -10.59 14.51
N THR A 125 -0.86 -11.11 15.55
CA THR A 125 -1.67 -12.33 15.46
C THR A 125 -2.77 -12.19 14.42
N ALA A 126 -3.55 -11.10 14.49
CA ALA A 126 -4.63 -10.83 13.52
C ALA A 126 -4.10 -10.73 12.07
N ALA A 127 -2.92 -10.15 11.84
CA ALA A 127 -2.34 -10.07 10.50
C ALA A 127 -1.98 -11.46 9.94
N TYR A 128 -1.44 -12.35 10.76
CA TYR A 128 -1.12 -13.72 10.33
C TYR A 128 -2.37 -14.58 10.15
N GLU A 129 -3.39 -14.45 11.01
CA GLU A 129 -4.69 -15.12 10.87
C GLU A 129 -5.40 -14.67 9.60
N THR A 130 -5.40 -13.36 9.33
CA THR A 130 -5.96 -12.79 8.09
C THR A 130 -5.23 -13.32 6.86
N ALA A 131 -3.89 -13.33 6.87
CA ALA A 131 -3.09 -13.85 5.77
C ALA A 131 -3.39 -15.35 5.50
N GLU A 132 -3.61 -16.16 6.53
CA GLU A 132 -3.97 -17.57 6.33
C GLU A 132 -5.42 -17.72 5.85
N SER A 133 -6.36 -16.89 6.31
CA SER A 133 -7.75 -16.90 5.84
C SER A 133 -7.87 -16.56 4.35
N LEU A 134 -6.96 -15.74 3.82
CA LEU A 134 -6.87 -15.37 2.41
C LEU A 134 -6.21 -16.44 1.52
N PHE A 135 -5.61 -17.45 2.13
CA PHE A 135 -5.04 -18.60 1.41
C PHE A 135 -6.09 -19.66 1.06
N VAL A 136 -7.23 -19.23 0.47
CA VAL A 136 -8.40 -20.09 0.25
C VAL A 136 -8.10 -21.20 -0.75
N ALA A 137 -7.47 -20.86 -1.88
CA ALA A 137 -7.31 -21.78 -3.00
C ALA A 137 -5.84 -22.16 -3.31
N GLY A 138 -4.88 -21.64 -2.55
CA GLY A 138 -3.48 -22.00 -2.68
C GLY A 138 -2.76 -21.42 -3.90
N HIS A 139 -3.34 -20.43 -4.56
CA HIS A 139 -2.76 -19.70 -5.70
C HIS A 139 -2.64 -18.20 -5.39
N GLY A 140 -2.14 -17.43 -6.37
CA GLY A 140 -1.95 -16.00 -6.24
C GLY A 140 -0.82 -15.63 -5.30
N GLN A 141 -0.95 -14.48 -4.63
CA GLN A 141 0.03 -14.00 -3.64
C GLN A 141 -0.68 -13.55 -2.36
N THR A 142 -0.11 -13.91 -1.21
CA THR A 142 -0.62 -13.51 0.10
C THR A 142 0.52 -13.01 0.99
N GLY A 143 0.40 -11.79 1.49
CA GLY A 143 1.30 -11.16 2.44
C GLY A 143 0.59 -10.72 3.72
N LEU A 144 1.28 -10.02 4.60
CA LEU A 144 0.70 -9.50 5.85
C LEU A 144 -0.17 -8.27 5.55
N GLY A 145 -1.49 -8.47 5.59
CA GLY A 145 -2.49 -7.42 5.33
C GLY A 145 -2.87 -7.23 3.87
N VAL A 146 -2.32 -8.04 2.94
CA VAL A 146 -2.65 -7.96 1.52
C VAL A 146 -2.74 -9.35 0.88
N SER A 147 -3.63 -9.51 -0.09
CA SER A 147 -3.72 -10.69 -0.93
C SER A 147 -4.20 -10.33 -2.34
N TYR A 148 -3.71 -11.10 -3.30
CA TYR A 148 -4.02 -10.92 -4.71
C TYR A 148 -4.36 -12.27 -5.31
N PRO A 149 -5.42 -12.35 -6.14
CA PRO A 149 -5.86 -13.62 -6.71
C PRO A 149 -4.87 -14.19 -7.74
N TYR A 150 -3.97 -13.37 -8.27
CA TYR A 150 -3.01 -13.74 -9.30
C TYR A 150 -1.57 -13.63 -8.81
N VAL A 151 -0.68 -14.45 -9.35
CA VAL A 151 0.77 -14.39 -9.07
C VAL A 151 1.37 -13.07 -9.50
N MET A 152 0.91 -12.54 -10.63
CA MET A 152 1.27 -11.24 -11.18
C MET A 152 0.08 -10.66 -11.93
N ASP A 153 0.04 -9.37 -12.04
CA ASP A 153 -0.98 -8.61 -12.78
C ASP A 153 -0.37 -7.31 -13.35
N HIS A 154 -1.19 -6.43 -13.92
CA HIS A 154 -0.72 -5.18 -14.52
C HIS A 154 -0.17 -4.15 -13.51
N MET A 155 -0.28 -4.42 -12.21
CA MET A 155 0.21 -3.54 -11.13
C MET A 155 1.35 -4.17 -10.33
N ARG A 156 1.58 -5.49 -10.42
CA ARG A 156 2.49 -6.26 -9.58
C ARG A 156 3.16 -7.42 -10.30
N GLY A 157 4.25 -7.85 -9.69
CA GLY A 157 5.11 -8.92 -10.15
C GLY A 157 6.54 -8.43 -10.32
N ALA A 158 7.49 -9.35 -10.39
CA ALA A 158 8.90 -9.01 -10.52
C ALA A 158 9.17 -7.98 -11.61
N TYR A 159 8.45 -8.08 -12.74
CA TYR A 159 8.61 -7.21 -13.91
C TYR A 159 8.19 -5.73 -13.65
N ILE A 160 7.47 -5.45 -12.55
CA ILE A 160 7.10 -4.09 -12.07
C ILE A 160 7.86 -3.76 -10.78
N ASP A 161 7.85 -4.68 -9.81
CA ASP A 161 8.32 -4.43 -8.44
C ASP A 161 9.83 -4.27 -8.37
N VAL A 162 10.61 -5.00 -9.20
CA VAL A 162 12.07 -4.93 -9.21
C VAL A 162 12.59 -3.63 -9.84
N PRO A 163 12.07 -3.18 -10.99
CA PRO A 163 12.39 -1.84 -11.51
C PRO A 163 12.08 -0.71 -10.53
N ASP A 164 10.92 -0.76 -9.88
CA ASP A 164 10.55 0.23 -8.86
C ASP A 164 11.52 0.20 -7.67
N LEU A 165 11.83 -0.98 -7.12
CA LEU A 165 12.81 -1.15 -6.06
C LEU A 165 14.19 -0.56 -6.43
N LEU A 166 14.70 -0.90 -7.61
CA LEU A 166 16.01 -0.46 -8.08
C LEU A 166 16.06 1.04 -8.36
N SER A 167 14.96 1.62 -8.85
CA SER A 167 14.92 3.03 -9.21
C SER A 167 14.66 3.95 -8.01
N ARG A 168 13.92 3.50 -6.99
CA ARG A 168 13.44 4.37 -5.91
C ARG A 168 14.02 4.05 -4.53
N ALA A 169 14.28 2.77 -4.23
CA ALA A 169 14.61 2.33 -2.88
C ALA A 169 16.04 1.80 -2.72
N HIS A 170 16.63 1.22 -3.78
CA HIS A 170 17.96 0.66 -3.69
C HIS A 170 19.01 1.77 -3.49
N PRO A 171 19.81 1.73 -2.41
CA PRO A 171 20.81 2.75 -2.16
C PRO A 171 22.05 2.56 -3.05
N VAL A 172 22.61 3.67 -3.57
CA VAL A 172 23.91 3.69 -4.26
C VAL A 172 24.75 4.83 -3.65
N ARG A 173 25.19 4.66 -2.41
CA ARG A 173 26.00 5.63 -1.64
C ARG A 173 27.46 5.20 -1.51
N SER A 174 27.79 4.00 -2.03
CA SER A 174 29.14 3.42 -2.01
C SER A 174 29.32 2.44 -3.17
N ALA A 175 30.60 2.11 -3.46
CA ALA A 175 30.93 1.08 -4.44
C ALA A 175 30.34 -0.31 -4.09
N ALA A 176 30.18 -0.64 -2.82
CA ALA A 176 29.57 -1.87 -2.39
C ALA A 176 28.08 -1.90 -2.73
N GLU A 177 27.35 -0.81 -2.49
CA GLU A 177 25.92 -0.68 -2.83
C GLU A 177 25.71 -0.67 -4.35
N ALA A 178 26.57 0.00 -5.11
CA ALA A 178 26.52 -0.03 -6.58
C ALA A 178 26.73 -1.46 -7.15
N ARG A 179 27.64 -2.23 -6.57
CA ARG A 179 27.80 -3.64 -6.94
C ARG A 179 26.60 -4.49 -6.52
N ALA A 180 25.98 -4.22 -5.39
CA ALA A 180 24.76 -4.87 -4.95
C ALA A 180 23.59 -4.62 -5.90
N TYR A 181 23.49 -3.41 -6.48
CA TYR A 181 22.52 -3.11 -7.54
C TYR A 181 22.70 -4.08 -8.73
N VAL A 182 23.93 -4.26 -9.21
CA VAL A 182 24.23 -5.18 -10.33
C VAL A 182 23.99 -6.64 -9.94
N ASP A 183 24.22 -7.01 -8.68
CA ASP A 183 23.90 -8.37 -8.20
C ASP A 183 22.39 -8.64 -8.24
N ARG A 184 21.53 -7.66 -7.95
CA ARG A 184 20.07 -7.73 -8.12
C ARG A 184 19.67 -7.80 -9.59
N LEU A 185 20.29 -6.98 -10.46
CA LEU A 185 20.04 -7.06 -11.90
C LEU A 185 20.29 -8.47 -12.44
N ALA A 186 21.36 -9.14 -11.98
CA ALA A 186 21.70 -10.50 -12.43
C ALA A 186 20.71 -11.58 -11.97
N GLN A 187 19.86 -11.31 -10.99
CA GLN A 187 18.82 -12.23 -10.50
C GLN A 187 17.45 -11.92 -11.11
N PHE A 188 17.31 -10.79 -11.79
CA PHE A 188 16.00 -10.28 -12.17
C PHE A 188 15.31 -11.13 -13.24
N ALA A 189 16.05 -11.61 -14.24
CA ALA A 189 15.50 -12.50 -15.28
C ALA A 189 14.97 -13.81 -14.66
N ASP A 190 15.69 -14.39 -13.70
CA ASP A 190 15.27 -15.61 -12.99
C ASP A 190 14.00 -15.35 -12.14
N ALA A 191 13.89 -14.20 -11.49
CA ALA A 191 12.71 -13.82 -10.71
C ALA A 191 11.45 -13.71 -11.60
N MET A 192 11.57 -13.10 -12.79
CA MET A 192 10.48 -13.07 -13.79
C MET A 192 10.10 -14.46 -14.28
N GLU A 193 11.09 -15.31 -14.55
CA GLU A 193 10.85 -16.68 -15.01
C GLU A 193 10.16 -17.55 -13.95
N ASP A 194 10.52 -17.39 -12.68
CA ASP A 194 9.87 -18.10 -11.58
C ASP A 194 8.38 -17.73 -11.44
N GLU A 195 8.05 -16.44 -11.54
CA GLU A 195 6.66 -16.00 -11.52
C GLU A 195 5.89 -16.41 -12.78
N ARG A 196 6.53 -16.35 -13.96
CA ARG A 196 5.92 -16.84 -15.20
C ARG A 196 5.51 -18.32 -15.09
N ARG A 197 6.39 -19.17 -14.54
CA ARG A 197 6.09 -20.59 -14.33
C ARG A 197 4.93 -20.81 -13.36
N ARG A 198 4.85 -19.99 -12.30
CA ARG A 198 3.74 -20.03 -11.35
C ARG A 198 2.43 -19.59 -12.00
N LEU A 199 2.45 -18.48 -12.75
CA LEU A 199 1.27 -17.99 -13.49
C LEU A 199 0.74 -19.05 -14.46
N GLU A 200 1.61 -19.72 -15.21
CA GLU A 200 1.21 -20.81 -16.11
C GLU A 200 0.70 -22.04 -15.35
N ALA A 201 1.21 -22.32 -14.15
CA ALA A 201 0.71 -23.41 -13.32
C ALA A 201 -0.68 -23.08 -12.76
N ASP A 202 -0.90 -21.86 -12.30
CA ASP A 202 -2.19 -21.36 -11.82
C ASP A 202 -3.21 -21.35 -12.97
N ALA A 203 -2.83 -20.90 -14.17
CA ALA A 203 -3.68 -20.91 -15.36
C ALA A 203 -4.16 -22.33 -15.73
N ARG A 204 -3.30 -23.36 -15.63
CA ARG A 204 -3.72 -24.76 -15.80
C ARG A 204 -4.74 -25.23 -14.78
N SER A 205 -4.84 -24.57 -13.64
CA SER A 205 -5.84 -24.82 -12.61
C SER A 205 -7.07 -23.91 -12.76
N GLY A 206 -7.16 -23.13 -13.84
CA GLY A 206 -8.27 -22.23 -14.12
C GLY A 206 -8.14 -20.85 -13.44
N ILE A 207 -6.97 -20.52 -12.90
CA ILE A 207 -6.70 -19.23 -12.25
C ILE A 207 -5.83 -18.40 -13.18
N VAL A 208 -6.47 -17.53 -13.94
CA VAL A 208 -5.81 -16.70 -14.94
C VAL A 208 -6.40 -15.29 -14.91
N PRO A 209 -5.58 -14.22 -15.01
CA PRO A 209 -6.11 -12.87 -15.16
C PRO A 209 -6.99 -12.76 -16.41
N PRO A 210 -8.03 -11.91 -16.40
CA PRO A 210 -8.84 -11.64 -17.59
C PRO A 210 -8.01 -11.17 -18.78
N ASP A 211 -8.54 -11.38 -19.99
CA ASP A 211 -7.89 -11.11 -21.27
C ASP A 211 -7.40 -9.66 -21.40
N PHE A 212 -8.19 -8.69 -20.93
CA PHE A 212 -7.83 -7.27 -20.95
C PHE A 212 -6.70 -6.94 -19.96
N ILE A 213 -6.61 -7.64 -18.81
CA ILE A 213 -5.49 -7.51 -17.86
C ILE A 213 -4.21 -8.10 -18.46
N LEU A 214 -4.28 -9.29 -19.05
CA LEU A 214 -3.15 -9.91 -19.76
C LEU A 214 -2.66 -9.03 -20.92
N GLY A 215 -3.59 -8.37 -21.64
CA GLY A 215 -3.26 -7.38 -22.66
C GLY A 215 -2.44 -6.22 -22.11
N ARG A 216 -2.83 -5.66 -20.97
CA ARG A 216 -2.06 -4.60 -20.30
C ARG A 216 -0.69 -5.08 -19.81
N MET A 217 -0.63 -6.26 -19.20
CA MET A 217 0.62 -6.86 -18.75
C MET A 217 1.61 -7.04 -19.92
N ARG A 218 1.12 -7.56 -21.06
CA ARG A 218 1.90 -7.66 -22.29
C ARG A 218 2.44 -6.32 -22.75
N ASP A 219 1.58 -5.31 -22.81
CA ASP A 219 1.96 -3.99 -23.33
C ASP A 219 3.01 -3.31 -22.41
N VAL A 220 2.91 -3.47 -21.10
CA VAL A 220 3.93 -3.03 -20.14
C VAL A 220 5.24 -3.79 -20.37
N ALA A 221 5.19 -5.11 -20.53
CA ALA A 221 6.39 -5.93 -20.76
C ALA A 221 7.09 -5.56 -22.07
N LEU A 222 6.33 -5.37 -23.17
CA LEU A 222 6.88 -4.96 -24.46
C LEU A 222 7.53 -3.58 -24.38
N LYS A 223 6.85 -2.61 -23.75
CA LYS A 223 7.38 -1.26 -23.57
C LYS A 223 8.69 -1.24 -22.78
N PHE A 224 8.77 -2.06 -21.73
CA PHE A 224 9.99 -2.15 -20.91
C PHE A 224 11.16 -2.84 -21.62
N ALA A 225 10.86 -3.72 -22.57
CA ALA A 225 11.88 -4.37 -23.40
C ALA A 225 12.40 -3.49 -24.56
N GLU A 226 11.74 -2.34 -24.83
CA GLU A 226 12.09 -1.48 -25.97
C GLU A 226 13.39 -0.70 -25.77
N GLY A 227 14.02 -0.34 -26.90
CA GLY A 227 15.16 0.56 -26.96
C GLY A 227 16.51 -0.10 -26.62
N PRO A 228 17.60 0.67 -26.76
CA PRO A 228 18.93 0.17 -26.45
C PRO A 228 19.16 0.14 -24.93
N ALA A 229 19.93 -0.83 -24.47
CA ALA A 229 20.27 -0.97 -23.04
C ALA A 229 20.89 0.30 -22.44
N ASP A 230 21.64 1.08 -23.21
CA ASP A 230 22.29 2.31 -22.74
C ASP A 230 21.31 3.40 -22.24
N THR A 231 20.12 3.46 -22.82
CA THR A 231 19.08 4.45 -22.45
C THR A 231 17.96 3.83 -21.60
N HIS A 232 18.12 2.57 -21.22
CA HIS A 232 17.15 1.90 -20.40
C HIS A 232 17.09 2.50 -18.99
N VAL A 233 15.89 2.64 -18.40
CA VAL A 233 15.68 3.30 -17.11
C VAL A 233 16.56 2.74 -15.99
N LEU A 234 16.78 1.43 -15.93
CA LEU A 234 17.65 0.79 -14.94
C LEU A 234 19.13 1.22 -15.08
N ILE A 235 19.57 1.57 -16.29
CA ILE A 235 20.92 2.04 -16.55
C ILE A 235 21.05 3.53 -16.28
N THR A 236 20.11 4.35 -16.77
CA THR A 236 20.14 5.80 -16.56
C THR A 236 19.99 6.17 -15.10
N THR A 237 19.18 5.42 -14.34
CA THR A 237 19.05 5.57 -12.87
C THR A 237 20.37 5.25 -12.18
N LEU A 238 20.99 4.10 -12.48
CA LEU A 238 22.28 3.72 -11.89
C LEU A 238 23.37 4.73 -12.24
N GLU A 239 23.47 5.16 -13.50
CA GLU A 239 24.46 6.16 -13.97
C GLU A 239 24.31 7.49 -13.21
N SER A 240 23.09 7.96 -13.03
CA SER A 240 22.79 9.16 -12.24
C SER A 240 23.26 9.03 -10.78
N GLN A 241 23.02 7.87 -10.17
CA GLN A 241 23.38 7.62 -8.77
C GLN A 241 24.89 7.42 -8.57
N LEU A 242 25.60 6.86 -9.55
CA LEU A 242 27.05 6.64 -9.48
C LEU A 242 27.88 7.95 -9.44
N SER A 243 27.28 9.08 -9.80
CA SER A 243 27.96 10.39 -9.75
C SER A 243 28.06 10.98 -8.34
N GLY A 244 27.37 10.40 -7.34
CA GLY A 244 27.32 10.94 -5.97
C GLY A 244 28.42 10.45 -5.01
N PRO A 245 28.74 9.14 -4.97
CA PRO A 245 29.68 8.58 -4.00
C PRO A 245 31.13 8.95 -4.28
N GLU A 246 31.84 9.41 -3.25
CA GLU A 246 33.29 9.79 -3.35
C GLU A 246 34.22 8.57 -3.42
N ASP A 247 33.78 7.37 -3.02
CA ASP A 247 34.58 6.13 -2.97
C ASP A 247 34.54 5.33 -4.28
N ILE A 248 33.85 5.81 -5.32
CA ILE A 248 33.77 5.16 -6.63
C ILE A 248 34.68 5.87 -7.61
N SER A 249 35.72 5.17 -8.10
CA SER A 249 36.54 5.69 -9.17
C SER A 249 35.82 5.67 -10.52
N LEU A 250 36.24 6.53 -11.45
CA LEU A 250 35.66 6.54 -12.81
C LEU A 250 35.79 5.19 -13.51
N GLU A 251 36.92 4.50 -13.34
CA GLU A 251 37.16 3.17 -13.91
C GLU A 251 36.18 2.12 -13.32
N GLU A 252 35.95 2.18 -12.01
CA GLU A 252 35.01 1.27 -11.33
C GLU A 252 33.55 1.56 -11.74
N ALA A 253 33.16 2.84 -11.85
CA ALA A 253 31.84 3.22 -12.33
C ALA A 253 31.59 2.72 -13.77
N GLU A 254 32.61 2.82 -14.66
CA GLU A 254 32.53 2.33 -16.03
C GLU A 254 32.41 0.79 -16.09
N ASP A 255 33.14 0.06 -15.24
CA ASP A 255 33.02 -1.41 -15.13
C ASP A 255 31.62 -1.83 -14.65
N ILE A 256 31.10 -1.18 -13.60
CA ILE A 256 29.74 -1.40 -13.05
C ILE A 256 28.69 -1.16 -14.14
N LEU A 257 28.75 -0.03 -14.84
CA LEU A 257 27.81 0.31 -15.91
C LEU A 257 27.92 -0.66 -17.10
N THR A 258 29.13 -1.03 -17.50
CA THR A 258 29.34 -2.00 -18.60
C THR A 258 28.71 -3.35 -18.27
N ARG A 259 28.89 -3.83 -17.04
CA ARG A 259 28.27 -5.06 -16.57
C ARG A 259 26.75 -4.95 -16.50
N ALA A 260 26.23 -3.85 -15.98
CA ALA A 260 24.80 -3.59 -15.91
C ALA A 260 24.14 -3.56 -17.31
N LYS A 261 24.73 -2.82 -18.26
CA LYS A 261 24.27 -2.73 -19.65
C LYS A 261 24.22 -4.12 -20.33
N ARG A 262 25.25 -4.94 -20.10
CA ARG A 262 25.26 -6.31 -20.63
C ARG A 262 24.09 -7.13 -20.06
N ILE A 263 23.85 -7.09 -18.75
CA ILE A 263 22.75 -7.84 -18.11
C ILE A 263 21.40 -7.33 -18.63
N VAL A 264 21.18 -6.03 -18.70
CA VAL A 264 19.92 -5.46 -19.21
C VAL A 264 19.67 -5.92 -20.64
N GLY A 265 20.65 -5.76 -21.55
CA GLY A 265 20.44 -6.06 -22.97
C GLY A 265 20.42 -7.57 -23.30
N GLN A 266 21.13 -8.41 -22.55
CA GLN A 266 21.27 -9.83 -22.89
C GLN A 266 20.43 -10.78 -22.02
N GLU A 267 19.96 -10.32 -20.87
CA GLU A 267 19.22 -11.16 -19.91
C GLU A 267 17.84 -10.58 -19.59
N ILE A 268 17.74 -9.28 -19.21
CA ILE A 268 16.48 -8.68 -18.76
C ILE A 268 15.52 -8.40 -19.93
N GLN A 269 15.96 -7.68 -20.96
CA GLN A 269 15.09 -7.38 -22.11
C GLN A 269 14.56 -8.65 -22.80
N PRO A 270 15.37 -9.71 -23.07
CA PRO A 270 14.83 -10.99 -23.54
C PRO A 270 13.82 -11.63 -22.59
N ALA A 271 14.02 -11.54 -21.26
CA ALA A 271 13.07 -12.08 -20.29
C ALA A 271 11.70 -11.35 -20.33
N TYR A 272 11.69 -10.05 -20.54
CA TYR A 272 10.45 -9.30 -20.77
C TYR A 272 9.72 -9.72 -22.04
N LEU A 273 10.45 -9.98 -23.14
CA LEU A 273 9.85 -10.51 -24.37
C LEU A 273 9.24 -11.89 -24.15
N HIS A 274 9.91 -12.78 -23.39
CA HIS A 274 9.36 -14.08 -23.03
C HIS A 274 8.09 -13.96 -22.16
N LEU A 275 8.03 -12.96 -21.25
CA LEU A 275 6.81 -12.68 -20.51
C LEU A 275 5.68 -12.21 -21.45
N ALA A 276 5.96 -11.29 -22.37
CA ALA A 276 4.97 -10.80 -23.32
C ALA A 276 4.40 -11.93 -24.20
N ASP A 277 5.25 -12.86 -24.63
CA ASP A 277 4.83 -14.07 -25.37
C ASP A 277 3.93 -14.96 -24.49
N ALA A 278 4.28 -15.18 -23.22
CA ALA A 278 3.47 -15.96 -22.29
C ALA A 278 2.10 -15.31 -22.02
N PHE A 279 2.06 -13.98 -21.81
CA PHE A 279 0.81 -13.23 -21.63
C PHE A 279 -0.07 -13.32 -22.89
N THR A 280 0.51 -13.20 -24.08
CA THR A 280 -0.20 -13.38 -25.36
C THR A 280 -0.80 -14.78 -25.49
N ALA A 281 -0.04 -15.81 -25.12
CA ALA A 281 -0.50 -17.19 -25.18
C ALA A 281 -1.66 -17.45 -24.20
N LEU A 282 -1.56 -16.93 -22.96
CA LEU A 282 -2.62 -17.05 -21.96
C LEU A 282 -3.87 -16.24 -22.32
N GLN A 283 -3.70 -15.08 -22.94
CA GLN A 283 -4.80 -14.19 -23.33
C GLN A 283 -5.81 -14.86 -24.28
N ALA A 284 -5.35 -15.78 -25.13
CA ALA A 284 -6.18 -16.43 -26.15
C ALA A 284 -7.36 -17.23 -25.55
N ASP A 285 -7.17 -17.82 -24.36
CA ASP A 285 -8.15 -18.66 -23.68
C ASP A 285 -8.63 -18.05 -22.35
N ALA A 286 -8.19 -16.81 -22.03
CA ALA A 286 -8.53 -16.14 -20.79
C ALA A 286 -9.98 -15.64 -20.79
N PRO A 287 -10.65 -15.58 -19.62
CA PRO A 287 -11.99 -15.02 -19.50
C PRO A 287 -11.98 -13.52 -19.77
N SER A 288 -13.08 -12.99 -20.32
CA SER A 288 -13.27 -11.54 -20.54
C SER A 288 -14.00 -10.84 -19.38
N GLN A 289 -14.52 -11.61 -18.42
CA GLN A 289 -15.24 -11.06 -17.26
C GLN A 289 -14.25 -10.68 -16.14
N PRO A 290 -14.48 -9.56 -15.40
CA PRO A 290 -13.55 -9.08 -14.41
C PRO A 290 -13.64 -9.80 -13.05
N GLY A 291 -14.75 -10.46 -12.74
CA GLY A 291 -15.02 -10.95 -11.38
C GLY A 291 -14.33 -12.26 -11.04
N VAL A 292 -13.83 -12.40 -9.81
CA VAL A 292 -13.19 -13.63 -9.32
C VAL A 292 -14.15 -14.81 -9.15
N TRP A 293 -15.46 -14.58 -9.19
CA TRP A 293 -16.48 -15.63 -9.15
C TRP A 293 -16.33 -16.68 -10.26
N GLN A 294 -15.61 -16.37 -11.34
CA GLN A 294 -15.30 -17.29 -12.43
C GLN A 294 -14.25 -18.35 -12.07
N GLN A 295 -13.47 -18.09 -11.02
CA GLN A 295 -12.36 -18.94 -10.62
C GLN A 295 -12.82 -20.01 -9.64
N ALA A 296 -12.06 -21.08 -9.54
CA ALA A 296 -12.27 -22.07 -8.48
C ALA A 296 -12.17 -21.37 -7.11
N ASP A 297 -13.15 -21.63 -6.25
CA ASP A 297 -13.26 -21.02 -4.91
C ASP A 297 -13.32 -19.48 -4.90
N GLY A 298 -13.63 -18.82 -6.03
CA GLY A 298 -13.66 -17.36 -6.17
C GLY A 298 -14.62 -16.65 -5.21
N ASP A 299 -15.81 -17.21 -4.98
CA ASP A 299 -16.77 -16.68 -3.99
C ASP A 299 -16.22 -16.75 -2.57
N ALA A 300 -15.53 -17.83 -2.21
CA ALA A 300 -14.89 -17.98 -0.91
C ALA A 300 -13.71 -17.03 -0.76
N TYR A 301 -12.91 -16.87 -1.82
CA TYR A 301 -11.83 -15.89 -1.87
C TYR A 301 -12.34 -14.46 -1.66
N TYR A 302 -13.40 -14.05 -2.40
CA TYR A 302 -13.96 -12.71 -2.28
C TYR A 302 -14.53 -12.44 -0.89
N THR A 303 -15.22 -13.41 -0.30
CA THR A 303 -15.72 -13.32 1.08
C THR A 303 -14.57 -13.10 2.07
N SER A 304 -13.48 -13.86 1.96
CA SER A 304 -12.29 -13.70 2.81
C SER A 304 -11.60 -12.36 2.56
N ALA A 305 -11.53 -11.90 1.31
CA ALA A 305 -10.95 -10.62 0.95
C ALA A 305 -11.75 -9.44 1.54
N LEU A 306 -13.08 -9.45 1.44
CA LEU A 306 -13.93 -8.45 2.10
C LEU A 306 -13.71 -8.43 3.61
N GLN A 307 -13.69 -9.59 4.27
CA GLN A 307 -13.41 -9.70 5.71
C GLN A 307 -12.04 -9.08 6.05
N ALA A 308 -11.02 -9.40 5.27
CA ALA A 308 -9.65 -8.92 5.49
C ALA A 308 -9.52 -7.40 5.32
N TYR A 309 -10.16 -6.85 4.29
CA TYR A 309 -10.05 -5.42 3.95
C TYR A 309 -11.05 -4.53 4.65
N THR A 310 -12.10 -5.07 5.26
CA THR A 310 -13.08 -4.28 6.04
C THR A 310 -12.99 -4.53 7.54
N ASP A 311 -12.30 -5.61 7.96
CA ASP A 311 -12.27 -6.09 9.36
C ASP A 311 -13.68 -6.25 9.96
N GLN A 312 -14.64 -6.62 9.12
CA GLN A 312 -16.04 -6.80 9.48
C GLN A 312 -16.65 -7.98 8.74
N GLY A 313 -17.54 -8.71 9.39
CA GLY A 313 -18.33 -9.77 8.78
C GLY A 313 -19.49 -9.24 7.93
N ILE A 314 -19.28 -8.20 7.13
CA ILE A 314 -20.31 -7.65 6.24
C ILE A 314 -20.41 -8.50 4.97
N SER A 315 -21.63 -8.83 4.55
CA SER A 315 -21.83 -9.52 3.28
C SER A 315 -21.61 -8.60 2.08
N ALA A 316 -21.27 -9.16 0.92
CA ALA A 316 -21.14 -8.38 -0.29
C ALA A 316 -22.46 -7.71 -0.68
N GLU A 317 -23.59 -8.36 -0.43
CA GLU A 317 -24.92 -7.86 -0.68
C GLU A 317 -25.25 -6.65 0.21
N ASP A 318 -24.96 -6.74 1.51
CA ASP A 318 -25.20 -5.63 2.45
C ASP A 318 -24.25 -4.45 2.14
N LEU A 319 -23.01 -4.76 1.73
CA LEU A 319 -22.04 -3.75 1.32
C LEU A 319 -22.49 -3.03 0.05
N HIS A 320 -23.04 -3.75 -0.93
CA HIS A 320 -23.60 -3.18 -2.16
C HIS A 320 -24.77 -2.23 -1.85
N VAL A 321 -25.71 -2.66 -1.01
CA VAL A 321 -26.85 -1.85 -0.58
C VAL A 321 -26.39 -0.61 0.20
N LEU A 322 -25.40 -0.75 1.09
CA LEU A 322 -24.79 0.37 1.78
C LEU A 322 -24.21 1.37 0.77
N GLY A 323 -23.45 0.86 -0.22
CA GLY A 323 -22.85 1.70 -1.27
C GLY A 323 -23.89 2.51 -2.04
N LEU A 324 -24.97 1.86 -2.50
CA LEU A 324 -26.08 2.53 -3.20
C LEU A 324 -26.72 3.62 -2.34
N SER A 325 -27.01 3.32 -1.06
CA SER A 325 -27.61 4.31 -0.14
C SER A 325 -26.71 5.52 0.09
N GLU A 326 -25.39 5.29 0.21
CA GLU A 326 -24.44 6.40 0.41
C GLU A 326 -24.23 7.21 -0.87
N VAL A 327 -24.28 6.57 -2.04
CA VAL A 327 -24.26 7.25 -3.33
C VAL A 327 -25.48 8.19 -3.47
N ASP A 328 -26.69 7.71 -3.14
CA ASP A 328 -27.91 8.53 -3.18
C ASP A 328 -27.79 9.74 -2.23
N ARG A 329 -27.33 9.52 -1.00
CA ARG A 329 -27.17 10.58 0.00
C ARG A 329 -26.14 11.63 -0.43
N LEU A 330 -24.98 11.19 -0.89
CA LEU A 330 -23.88 12.07 -1.31
C LEU A 330 -24.22 12.82 -2.60
N THR A 331 -24.94 12.19 -3.52
CA THR A 331 -25.44 12.87 -4.73
C THR A 331 -26.33 14.05 -4.37
N ALA A 332 -27.24 13.88 -3.40
CA ALA A 332 -28.09 14.97 -2.93
C ALA A 332 -27.28 16.12 -2.27
N GLU A 333 -26.26 15.79 -1.48
CA GLU A 333 -25.36 16.80 -0.88
C GLU A 333 -24.54 17.53 -1.94
N LEU A 334 -24.01 16.79 -2.92
CA LEU A 334 -23.24 17.33 -4.03
C LEU A 334 -24.10 18.24 -4.92
N GLU A 335 -25.35 17.87 -5.20
CA GLU A 335 -26.29 18.70 -5.96
C GLU A 335 -26.54 20.06 -5.29
N LEU A 336 -26.66 20.05 -3.95
CA LEU A 336 -26.80 21.28 -3.18
C LEU A 336 -25.52 22.14 -3.27
N ALA A 337 -24.34 21.55 -3.10
CA ALA A 337 -23.08 22.28 -3.17
C ALA A 337 -22.84 22.86 -4.58
N LEU A 338 -23.16 22.10 -5.63
CA LEU A 338 -23.10 22.58 -7.02
C LEU A 338 -24.06 23.74 -7.27
N PHE A 339 -25.29 23.66 -6.72
CA PHE A 339 -26.26 24.75 -6.82
C PHE A 339 -25.77 26.01 -6.11
N GLU A 340 -25.21 25.88 -4.88
CA GLU A 340 -24.62 27.00 -4.13
C GLU A 340 -23.42 27.62 -4.87
N ALA A 341 -22.65 26.82 -5.61
CA ALA A 341 -21.56 27.27 -6.47
C ALA A 341 -22.04 27.90 -7.79
N GLY A 342 -23.37 27.98 -8.03
CA GLY A 342 -23.95 28.57 -9.24
C GLY A 342 -24.07 27.62 -10.43
N LEU A 343 -23.76 26.33 -10.25
CA LEU A 343 -23.85 25.30 -11.28
C LEU A 343 -25.25 24.63 -11.22
N THR A 344 -26.22 25.07 -11.99
CA THR A 344 -27.64 24.74 -11.78
C THR A 344 -28.26 23.84 -12.85
N GLU A 345 -27.63 23.68 -14.03
CA GLU A 345 -28.23 23.00 -15.19
C GLU A 345 -27.62 21.59 -15.38
N GLY A 346 -28.46 20.58 -15.46
CA GLY A 346 -28.08 19.17 -15.68
C GLY A 346 -27.95 18.36 -14.42
N SER A 347 -27.60 17.07 -14.53
CA SER A 347 -27.28 16.16 -13.42
C SER A 347 -25.99 16.57 -12.72
N ALA A 348 -25.77 16.07 -11.50
CA ALA A 348 -24.51 16.33 -10.78
C ALA A 348 -23.28 15.94 -11.60
N ALA A 349 -23.29 14.75 -12.24
CA ALA A 349 -22.20 14.27 -13.07
C ALA A 349 -21.93 15.16 -14.29
N GLU A 350 -23.00 15.59 -14.99
CA GLU A 350 -22.86 16.53 -16.12
C GLU A 350 -22.27 17.87 -15.68
N ARG A 351 -22.73 18.41 -14.54
CA ARG A 351 -22.18 19.66 -13.97
C ARG A 351 -20.71 19.53 -13.57
N LEU A 352 -20.32 18.39 -12.98
CA LEU A 352 -18.91 18.12 -12.67
C LEU A 352 -18.04 18.01 -13.92
N THR A 353 -18.53 17.32 -14.96
CA THR A 353 -17.83 17.23 -16.25
C THR A 353 -17.64 18.61 -16.88
N LEU A 354 -18.68 19.45 -16.84
CA LEU A 354 -18.59 20.84 -17.34
C LEU A 354 -17.62 21.68 -16.50
N LEU A 355 -17.69 21.57 -15.16
CA LEU A 355 -16.78 22.26 -14.25
C LEU A 355 -15.31 21.88 -14.51
N SER A 356 -15.03 20.59 -14.71
CA SER A 356 -13.68 20.10 -15.02
C SER A 356 -13.10 20.69 -16.31
N ALA A 357 -13.97 21.14 -17.24
CA ALA A 357 -13.57 21.72 -18.51
C ALA A 357 -13.50 23.27 -18.49
N GLU A 358 -13.87 23.92 -17.38
CA GLU A 358 -13.81 25.38 -17.27
C GLU A 358 -12.35 25.87 -17.30
N PRO A 359 -12.04 26.96 -17.99
CA PRO A 359 -10.67 27.45 -18.19
C PRO A 359 -9.91 27.77 -16.87
N ASP A 360 -10.62 28.14 -15.81
CA ASP A 360 -10.05 28.44 -14.50
C ASP A 360 -9.81 27.16 -13.65
N GLN A 361 -10.29 26.02 -14.11
CA GLN A 361 -10.06 24.71 -13.48
C GLN A 361 -8.92 23.93 -14.14
N ILE A 362 -8.41 24.37 -15.29
CA ILE A 362 -7.41 23.64 -16.09
C ILE A 362 -6.06 24.33 -15.96
N PHE A 363 -5.02 23.53 -15.78
CA PHE A 363 -3.64 23.98 -15.85
C PHE A 363 -3.03 23.64 -17.21
N ASP A 364 -2.30 24.58 -17.81
CA ASP A 364 -1.59 24.33 -19.06
C ASP A 364 -0.53 23.23 -18.91
N ALA A 365 -0.36 22.41 -19.95
CA ALA A 365 0.70 21.39 -20.00
C ALA A 365 2.10 22.01 -20.30
N THR A 366 2.41 23.12 -19.61
CA THR A 366 3.68 23.84 -19.70
C THR A 366 4.41 23.78 -18.36
N PRO A 367 5.71 24.06 -18.30
CA PRO A 367 6.43 24.15 -17.01
C PRO A 367 5.78 25.15 -16.04
N GLU A 368 5.25 26.25 -16.54
CA GLU A 368 4.55 27.27 -15.77
C GLU A 368 3.22 26.77 -15.23
N GLY A 369 2.44 26.05 -16.03
CA GLY A 369 1.17 25.42 -15.60
C GLY A 369 1.40 24.33 -14.56
N ARG A 370 2.41 23.46 -14.75
CA ARG A 370 2.83 22.47 -13.74
C ARG A 370 3.24 23.14 -12.43
N ALA A 371 4.00 24.24 -12.50
CA ALA A 371 4.38 24.99 -11.31
C ALA A 371 3.18 25.66 -10.62
N ALA A 372 2.20 26.18 -11.38
CA ALA A 372 0.98 26.77 -10.84
C ALA A 372 0.12 25.74 -10.09
N LEU A 373 -0.04 24.52 -10.63
CA LEU A 373 -0.73 23.42 -9.97
C LEU A 373 -0.06 23.08 -8.62
N LEU A 374 1.26 22.87 -8.61
CA LEU A 374 2.00 22.57 -7.37
C LEU A 374 1.93 23.73 -6.37
N ALA A 375 1.93 24.98 -6.81
CA ALA A 375 1.78 26.15 -5.95
C ALA A 375 0.38 26.22 -5.30
N LEU A 376 -0.68 25.86 -6.03
CA LEU A 376 -2.03 25.76 -5.46
C LEU A 376 -2.09 24.63 -4.41
N MET A 377 -1.54 23.47 -4.71
CA MET A 377 -1.46 22.36 -3.73
C MET A 377 -0.68 22.76 -2.47
N GLN A 378 0.43 23.50 -2.61
CA GLN A 378 1.18 24.01 -1.46
C GLN A 378 0.33 24.95 -0.60
N THR A 379 -0.52 25.78 -1.21
CA THR A 379 -1.42 26.66 -0.46
C THR A 379 -2.41 25.85 0.41
N TYR A 380 -2.95 24.74 -0.12
CA TYR A 380 -3.82 23.85 0.68
C TYR A 380 -3.03 23.14 1.79
N LEU A 381 -1.81 22.68 1.53
CA LEU A 381 -0.95 22.08 2.52
C LEU A 381 -0.63 23.06 3.66
N ASP A 382 -0.24 24.29 3.35
CA ASP A 382 0.08 25.31 4.35
C ASP A 382 -1.14 25.62 5.27
N ARG A 383 -2.35 25.67 4.69
CA ARG A 383 -3.61 25.85 5.45
C ARG A 383 -3.87 24.65 6.37
N ALA A 384 -3.67 23.43 5.90
CA ALA A 384 -3.85 22.22 6.68
C ALA A 384 -2.80 22.09 7.80
N GLU A 385 -1.53 22.42 7.55
CA GLU A 385 -0.47 22.47 8.58
C GLU A 385 -0.83 23.48 9.69
N ALA A 386 -1.39 24.63 9.35
CA ALA A 386 -1.81 25.63 10.32
C ALA A 386 -2.98 25.16 11.21
N ALA A 387 -3.83 24.26 10.72
CA ALA A 387 -4.96 23.70 11.47
C ALA A 387 -4.57 22.55 12.41
N LEU A 388 -3.41 21.90 12.21
CA LEU A 388 -2.99 20.71 12.97
C LEU A 388 -3.06 20.85 14.51
N PRO A 389 -2.71 21.99 15.14
CA PRO A 389 -2.81 22.12 16.61
C PRO A 389 -4.23 21.96 17.15
N GLY A 390 -5.27 22.13 16.31
CA GLY A 390 -6.67 21.87 16.66
C GLY A 390 -7.11 20.42 16.43
N ILE A 391 -6.26 19.60 15.82
CA ILE A 391 -6.56 18.22 15.41
C ILE A 391 -5.80 17.21 16.27
N VAL A 392 -4.51 17.46 16.56
CA VAL A 392 -3.63 16.56 17.31
C VAL A 392 -2.83 17.34 18.36
N SER A 393 -2.51 16.70 19.48
CA SER A 393 -1.69 17.31 20.55
C SER A 393 -0.21 17.44 20.15
N THR A 394 0.25 16.62 19.23
CA THR A 394 1.64 16.61 18.75
C THR A 394 1.66 16.73 17.25
N VAL A 395 2.13 17.88 16.78
CA VAL A 395 2.44 18.07 15.35
C VAL A 395 3.75 17.33 15.03
N PRO A 396 3.81 16.49 13.98
CA PRO A 396 5.01 15.78 13.62
C PRO A 396 6.14 16.75 13.22
N ARG A 397 7.38 16.35 13.49
CA ARG A 397 8.58 17.11 13.09
C ARG A 397 8.96 16.83 11.64
N THR A 398 8.69 15.61 11.21
CA THR A 398 8.90 15.17 9.82
C THR A 398 8.01 15.98 8.90
N LYS A 399 8.61 16.56 7.86
CA LYS A 399 7.89 17.38 6.87
C LYS A 399 7.45 16.51 5.68
N VAL A 400 6.47 17.00 4.94
CA VAL A 400 6.10 16.47 3.62
C VAL A 400 6.50 17.47 2.54
N ALA A 401 6.96 16.96 1.40
CA ALA A 401 7.21 17.74 0.21
C ALA A 401 6.29 17.32 -0.92
N LEU A 402 5.78 18.30 -1.66
CA LEU A 402 4.98 18.11 -2.86
C LEU A 402 5.90 18.16 -4.09
N ARG A 403 5.77 17.22 -5.00
CA ARG A 403 6.46 17.28 -6.29
C ARG A 403 5.71 16.54 -7.40
N ALA A 404 6.01 16.91 -8.64
CA ALA A 404 5.61 16.11 -9.77
C ALA A 404 6.43 14.81 -9.83
N VAL A 405 5.81 13.74 -10.30
CA VAL A 405 6.53 12.54 -10.74
C VAL A 405 7.53 12.97 -11.83
N PRO A 406 8.78 12.50 -11.82
CA PRO A 406 9.71 12.77 -12.89
C PRO A 406 9.15 12.34 -14.26
N GLU A 407 9.30 13.16 -15.30
CA GLU A 407 8.69 12.93 -16.62
C GLU A 407 9.00 11.55 -17.21
N PHE A 408 10.20 11.03 -16.99
CA PHE A 408 10.58 9.69 -17.48
C PHE A 408 9.87 8.54 -16.75
N LEU A 409 9.25 8.78 -15.59
CA LEU A 409 8.48 7.81 -14.81
C LEU A 409 6.96 7.99 -14.97
N GLU A 410 6.49 9.10 -15.54
CA GLU A 410 5.06 9.41 -15.65
C GLU A 410 4.25 8.28 -16.29
N ALA A 411 4.81 7.62 -17.30
CA ALA A 411 4.12 6.54 -18.02
C ALA A 411 3.86 5.27 -17.18
N SER A 412 4.58 5.09 -16.08
CA SER A 412 4.51 3.90 -15.23
C SER A 412 4.09 4.19 -13.78
N ALA A 413 4.11 5.46 -13.37
CA ALA A 413 3.75 5.85 -12.01
C ALA A 413 2.22 5.92 -11.83
N PRO A 414 1.71 5.67 -10.61
CA PRO A 414 0.33 5.96 -10.25
C PRO A 414 -0.02 7.43 -10.47
N ALA A 415 -1.32 7.74 -10.53
CA ALA A 415 -1.81 9.10 -10.70
C ALA A 415 -1.32 10.05 -9.59
N ALA A 416 -1.45 9.64 -8.32
CA ALA A 416 -0.92 10.35 -7.18
C ALA A 416 -0.68 9.37 -6.03
N PHE A 417 0.33 9.62 -5.19
CA PHE A 417 0.64 8.76 -4.04
C PHE A 417 1.55 9.44 -3.02
N TYR A 418 1.39 9.03 -1.78
CA TYR A 418 2.27 9.41 -0.69
C TYR A 418 3.33 8.33 -0.43
N SER A 419 4.56 8.76 -0.23
CA SER A 419 5.68 7.91 0.21
C SER A 419 6.16 8.39 1.58
N ALA A 420 6.18 7.48 2.55
CA ALA A 420 6.61 7.80 3.90
C ALA A 420 8.08 8.25 3.96
N ALA A 421 8.38 9.16 4.89
CA ALA A 421 9.73 9.55 5.18
C ALA A 421 10.58 8.34 5.64
N PRO A 422 11.85 8.26 5.26
CA PRO A 422 12.74 7.23 5.79
C PRO A 422 12.81 7.28 7.31
N ALA A 423 12.85 6.12 7.96
CA ALA A 423 12.86 6.00 9.42
C ALA A 423 14.05 6.73 10.10
N ASN A 424 15.14 6.96 9.36
CA ASN A 424 16.32 7.70 9.83
C ASN A 424 16.15 9.23 9.83
N GLY A 425 15.01 9.75 9.35
CA GLY A 425 14.72 11.19 9.31
C GLY A 425 15.58 12.02 8.36
N THR A 426 16.26 11.39 7.40
CA THR A 426 17.20 12.08 6.48
C THR A 426 16.51 12.81 5.33
N ALA A 427 15.21 12.52 5.09
CA ALA A 427 14.41 13.14 4.03
C ALA A 427 12.97 13.33 4.49
N PRO A 428 12.22 14.28 3.89
CA PRO A 428 10.79 14.42 4.15
C PRO A 428 10.00 13.23 3.58
N GLY A 429 8.74 13.07 4.01
CA GLY A 429 7.76 12.32 3.25
C GLY A 429 7.50 13.01 1.90
N LEU A 430 7.09 12.24 0.92
CA LEU A 430 6.87 12.77 -0.43
C LEU A 430 5.42 12.50 -0.85
N PHE A 431 4.73 13.55 -1.24
CA PHE A 431 3.52 13.43 -2.04
C PHE A 431 3.87 13.71 -3.50
N GLU A 432 3.72 12.71 -4.34
CA GLU A 432 4.03 12.78 -5.77
C GLU A 432 2.75 12.74 -6.59
N ILE A 433 2.63 13.66 -7.56
CA ILE A 433 1.51 13.76 -8.49
C ILE A 433 2.02 13.55 -9.92
N ASN A 434 1.35 12.67 -10.66
CA ASN A 434 1.68 12.38 -12.05
C ASN A 434 1.02 13.43 -12.96
N LEU A 435 1.83 14.20 -13.65
CA LEU A 435 1.39 15.29 -14.51
C LEU A 435 1.50 14.96 -16.02
N ALA A 436 1.46 13.67 -16.38
CA ALA A 436 1.46 13.23 -17.77
C ALA A 436 0.25 13.79 -18.55
N ASP A 437 -0.91 13.83 -17.92
CA ASP A 437 -2.10 14.49 -18.43
C ASP A 437 -2.60 15.53 -17.42
N MET A 438 -2.44 16.80 -17.73
CA MET A 438 -2.86 17.89 -16.85
C MET A 438 -4.38 18.00 -16.72
N THR A 439 -5.14 17.41 -17.64
CA THR A 439 -6.61 17.41 -17.60
C THR A 439 -7.18 16.47 -16.54
N ASP A 440 -6.36 15.57 -16.00
CA ASP A 440 -6.73 14.68 -14.88
C ASP A 440 -6.88 15.46 -13.56
N TRP A 441 -6.37 16.70 -13.49
CA TRP A 441 -6.23 17.46 -12.25
C TRP A 441 -6.96 18.82 -12.29
N PRO A 442 -8.30 18.85 -12.38
CA PRO A 442 -9.04 20.10 -12.25
C PRO A 442 -8.80 20.74 -10.87
N ALA A 443 -8.65 22.05 -10.84
CA ALA A 443 -8.25 22.79 -9.63
C ALA A 443 -9.13 22.47 -8.40
N PHE A 444 -10.45 22.32 -8.60
CA PHE A 444 -11.38 22.04 -7.51
C PHE A 444 -11.18 20.68 -6.82
N THR A 445 -10.47 19.72 -7.46
CA THR A 445 -10.19 18.39 -6.88
C THR A 445 -8.93 18.35 -6.02
N LEU A 446 -8.03 19.35 -6.13
CA LEU A 446 -6.71 19.31 -5.55
C LEU A 446 -6.69 19.41 -4.02
N ALA A 447 -7.61 20.19 -3.42
CA ALA A 447 -7.66 20.40 -1.98
C ALA A 447 -7.86 19.07 -1.22
N THR A 448 -8.91 18.32 -1.59
CA THR A 448 -9.24 17.05 -0.92
C THR A 448 -8.14 16.00 -1.13
N LEU A 449 -7.50 15.98 -2.31
CA LEU A 449 -6.36 15.12 -2.60
C LEU A 449 -5.16 15.46 -1.69
N VAL A 450 -4.83 16.74 -1.53
CA VAL A 450 -3.76 17.18 -0.62
C VAL A 450 -4.06 16.77 0.81
N PHE A 451 -5.29 16.92 1.29
CA PHE A 451 -5.66 16.56 2.65
C PHE A 451 -5.64 15.05 2.89
N HIS A 452 -5.95 14.25 1.87
CA HIS A 452 -5.84 12.79 1.92
C HIS A 452 -4.38 12.32 2.02
N GLU A 453 -3.54 12.81 1.11
CA GLU A 453 -2.16 12.33 0.97
C GLU A 453 -1.19 12.94 1.99
N THR A 454 -1.47 14.17 2.44
CA THR A 454 -0.54 14.89 3.31
C THR A 454 -1.08 15.02 4.75
N VAL A 455 -1.42 16.22 5.18
CA VAL A 455 -2.04 16.49 6.47
C VAL A 455 -3.46 17.04 6.27
N PRO A 456 -4.41 16.54 7.06
CA PRO A 456 -4.30 15.63 8.20
C PRO A 456 -4.30 14.12 7.84
N GLY A 457 -4.07 13.74 6.57
CA GLY A 457 -4.17 12.38 6.04
C GLY A 457 -2.94 11.50 6.27
N HIS A 458 -2.51 10.82 5.19
CA HIS A 458 -1.46 9.78 5.23
C HIS A 458 -0.14 10.25 5.82
N HIS A 459 0.31 11.48 5.50
CA HIS A 459 1.55 11.99 6.08
C HIS A 459 1.47 12.15 7.59
N LEU A 460 0.36 12.72 8.11
CA LEU A 460 0.18 12.87 9.56
C LEU A 460 0.22 11.51 10.26
N GLU A 461 -0.51 10.53 9.75
CA GLU A 461 -0.58 9.17 10.30
C GLU A 461 0.80 8.50 10.29
N SER A 462 1.47 8.50 9.14
CA SER A 462 2.77 7.87 8.94
C SER A 462 3.87 8.55 9.79
N ALA A 463 3.92 9.88 9.82
CA ALA A 463 4.91 10.63 10.58
C ALA A 463 4.75 10.43 12.09
N LEU A 464 3.52 10.48 12.63
CA LEU A 464 3.26 10.21 14.04
C LEU A 464 3.57 8.76 14.40
N THR A 465 3.25 7.82 13.53
CA THR A 465 3.62 6.42 13.70
C THR A 465 5.14 6.26 13.81
N ALA A 466 5.90 6.86 12.90
CA ALA A 466 7.35 6.77 12.90
C ALA A 466 8.00 7.48 14.12
N GLU A 467 7.48 8.66 14.52
CA GLU A 467 8.07 9.48 15.58
C GLU A 467 7.72 9.02 16.99
N LYS A 468 6.52 8.48 17.18
CA LYS A 468 6.00 8.13 18.52
C LYS A 468 5.94 6.64 18.78
N ALA A 469 5.84 5.87 17.74
CA ALA A 469 5.67 4.47 17.94
C ALA A 469 7.01 3.79 18.15
N HIS A 470 7.26 3.38 19.36
CA HIS A 470 8.18 2.29 19.63
C HIS A 470 7.56 0.98 19.11
N LEU A 471 7.06 1.00 17.86
CA LEU A 471 6.46 -0.18 17.25
C LEU A 471 7.53 -1.24 17.02
N PRO A 472 7.30 -2.48 17.43
CA PRO A 472 8.13 -3.61 17.01
C PRO A 472 8.26 -3.61 15.48
N LEU A 473 9.43 -3.97 14.98
CA LEU A 473 9.74 -3.93 13.55
C LEU A 473 8.70 -4.67 12.70
N ILE A 474 8.20 -5.82 13.17
CA ILE A 474 7.13 -6.56 12.48
C ILE A 474 5.86 -5.72 12.24
N ARG A 475 5.51 -4.80 13.14
CA ARG A 475 4.36 -3.93 12.99
C ARG A 475 4.51 -2.93 11.84
N GLN A 476 5.74 -2.59 11.44
CA GLN A 476 6.05 -1.73 10.31
C GLN A 476 5.94 -2.48 8.96
N MET A 477 5.83 -3.80 8.99
CA MET A 477 5.68 -4.67 7.82
C MET A 477 4.23 -5.03 7.51
N ILE A 478 3.31 -4.69 8.43
CA ILE A 478 1.89 -5.03 8.33
C ILE A 478 1.12 -3.84 7.75
N TRP A 479 0.44 -4.05 6.65
CA TRP A 479 -0.44 -3.04 6.09
C TRP A 479 -1.89 -3.29 6.49
N ASN A 480 -2.44 -2.42 7.32
CA ASN A 480 -3.86 -2.41 7.67
C ASN A 480 -4.60 -1.45 6.73
N VAL A 481 -5.04 -1.95 5.58
CA VAL A 481 -5.63 -1.12 4.49
C VAL A 481 -6.82 -0.31 5.00
N ALA A 482 -7.77 -0.93 5.72
CA ALA A 482 -8.94 -0.23 6.22
C ALA A 482 -8.60 0.85 7.28
N TYR A 483 -7.50 0.68 8.02
CA TYR A 483 -7.03 1.72 8.92
C TYR A 483 -6.39 2.88 8.16
N GLY A 484 -5.41 2.60 7.29
CA GLY A 484 -4.66 3.65 6.58
C GLY A 484 -5.52 4.42 5.59
N GLU A 485 -6.22 3.72 4.70
CA GLU A 485 -7.11 4.34 3.70
C GLU A 485 -8.35 4.96 4.37
N GLY A 486 -8.88 4.29 5.40
CA GLY A 486 -9.97 4.83 6.20
C GLY A 486 -9.60 6.12 6.91
N TRP A 487 -8.36 6.23 7.43
CA TRP A 487 -7.85 7.47 7.98
C TRP A 487 -7.71 8.55 6.91
N GLY A 488 -7.14 8.25 5.72
CA GLY A 488 -7.03 9.21 4.62
C GLY A 488 -8.40 9.79 4.22
N VAL A 489 -9.41 8.94 4.04
CA VAL A 489 -10.78 9.39 3.72
C VAL A 489 -11.45 10.12 4.89
N TYR A 490 -11.18 9.71 6.13
CA TYR A 490 -11.64 10.44 7.32
C TYR A 490 -10.98 11.82 7.42
N ALA A 491 -9.71 11.95 7.02
CA ALA A 491 -8.99 13.22 6.99
C ALA A 491 -9.62 14.23 6.01
N GLU A 492 -10.16 13.77 4.89
CA GLU A 492 -10.93 14.62 3.97
C GLU A 492 -12.20 15.16 4.66
N THR A 493 -12.91 14.33 5.43
CA THR A 493 -14.08 14.74 6.24
C THR A 493 -13.66 15.67 7.38
N LEU A 494 -12.56 15.37 8.04
CA LEU A 494 -11.99 16.18 9.12
C LEU A 494 -11.63 17.59 8.61
N ALA A 495 -11.13 17.69 7.38
CA ALA A 495 -10.86 18.98 6.75
C ALA A 495 -12.14 19.83 6.57
N ASP A 496 -13.28 19.21 6.23
CA ASP A 496 -14.61 19.90 6.21
C ASP A 496 -15.03 20.32 7.62
N ASP A 497 -14.90 19.43 8.61
CA ASP A 497 -15.26 19.70 10.01
C ASP A 497 -14.49 20.90 10.61
N VAL A 498 -13.20 21.04 10.28
CA VAL A 498 -12.36 22.15 10.78
C VAL A 498 -12.38 23.38 9.85
N GLY A 499 -13.19 23.37 8.80
CA GLY A 499 -13.47 24.53 7.96
C GLY A 499 -12.43 24.81 6.87
N LEU A 500 -11.61 23.82 6.45
CA LEU A 500 -10.58 24.02 5.42
C LEU A 500 -11.16 24.27 4.01
N TYR A 501 -12.45 23.99 3.80
CA TYR A 501 -13.15 24.26 2.51
C TYR A 501 -14.06 25.52 2.59
N HIS A 502 -14.20 26.19 3.76
CA HIS A 502 -15.21 27.25 3.95
C HIS A 502 -15.07 28.42 2.99
N ASP A 503 -13.85 28.81 2.66
CA ASP A 503 -13.58 29.94 1.78
C ASP A 503 -13.43 29.53 0.30
N ASP A 504 -13.66 28.23 0.00
CA ASP A 504 -13.49 27.66 -1.33
C ASP A 504 -14.65 26.67 -1.63
N PRO A 505 -15.80 27.18 -2.09
CA PRO A 505 -16.95 26.32 -2.39
C PRO A 505 -16.69 25.27 -3.46
N LEU A 506 -15.81 25.55 -4.45
CA LEU A 506 -15.45 24.58 -5.48
C LEU A 506 -14.56 23.47 -4.92
N ALA A 507 -13.62 23.78 -4.03
CA ALA A 507 -12.86 22.74 -3.32
C ALA A 507 -13.77 21.83 -2.48
N ARG A 508 -14.87 22.37 -1.89
CA ARG A 508 -15.89 21.56 -1.22
C ARG A 508 -16.68 20.66 -2.19
N VAL A 509 -16.96 21.13 -3.40
CA VAL A 509 -17.51 20.28 -4.47
C VAL A 509 -16.55 19.12 -4.78
N GLY A 510 -15.25 19.39 -4.88
CA GLY A 510 -14.22 18.35 -5.07
C GLY A 510 -14.18 17.33 -3.94
N TYR A 511 -14.30 17.77 -2.70
CA TYR A 511 -14.43 16.88 -1.54
C TYR A 511 -15.66 15.96 -1.66
N LEU A 512 -16.82 16.51 -1.99
CA LEU A 512 -18.05 15.71 -2.12
C LEU A 512 -17.97 14.74 -3.30
N GLN A 513 -17.32 15.13 -4.42
CA GLN A 513 -17.03 14.21 -5.52
C GLN A 513 -16.11 13.07 -5.08
N SER A 514 -15.06 13.35 -4.28
CA SER A 514 -14.19 12.33 -3.70
C SER A 514 -14.97 11.37 -2.82
N MET A 515 -15.84 11.88 -1.93
CA MET A 515 -16.69 11.04 -1.08
C MET A 515 -17.65 10.18 -1.91
N LEU A 516 -18.27 10.75 -2.93
CA LEU A 516 -19.16 10.04 -3.85
C LEU A 516 -18.42 8.90 -4.57
N PHE A 517 -17.21 9.18 -5.06
CA PHE A 517 -16.36 8.16 -5.66
C PHE A 517 -16.03 7.02 -4.67
N ARG A 518 -15.66 7.35 -3.41
CA ARG A 518 -15.38 6.32 -2.38
C ARG A 518 -16.61 5.45 -2.08
N ALA A 519 -17.82 6.01 -2.07
CA ALA A 519 -19.07 5.25 -1.92
C ALA A 519 -19.37 4.39 -3.17
N ALA A 520 -19.19 4.96 -4.37
CA ALA A 520 -19.41 4.25 -5.63
C ALA A 520 -18.48 3.04 -5.80
N ARG A 521 -17.26 3.07 -5.22
CA ARG A 521 -16.33 1.93 -5.22
C ARG A 521 -16.91 0.69 -4.50
N LEU A 522 -17.73 0.88 -3.44
CA LEU A 522 -18.42 -0.23 -2.79
C LEU A 522 -19.33 -0.97 -3.76
N VAL A 523 -20.06 -0.20 -4.56
CA VAL A 523 -21.03 -0.72 -5.54
C VAL A 523 -20.30 -1.39 -6.71
N ALA A 524 -19.24 -0.75 -7.23
CA ALA A 524 -18.50 -1.29 -8.37
C ALA A 524 -17.74 -2.58 -8.01
N ASP A 525 -17.04 -2.64 -6.87
CA ASP A 525 -16.31 -3.82 -6.43
C ASP A 525 -17.25 -5.02 -6.19
N THR A 526 -18.33 -4.81 -5.45
CA THR A 526 -19.35 -5.85 -5.22
C THR A 526 -20.12 -6.18 -6.51
N GLY A 527 -20.34 -5.20 -7.37
CA GLY A 527 -20.92 -5.39 -8.70
C GLY A 527 -20.12 -6.38 -9.54
N ILE A 528 -18.80 -6.17 -9.61
CA ILE A 528 -17.86 -7.02 -10.34
C ILE A 528 -17.79 -8.42 -9.72
N HIS A 529 -17.53 -8.51 -8.44
CA HIS A 529 -17.12 -9.77 -7.80
C HIS A 529 -18.28 -10.61 -7.27
N ARG A 530 -19.47 -10.01 -7.08
CA ARG A 530 -20.65 -10.70 -6.55
C ARG A 530 -21.88 -10.62 -7.47
N MET A 531 -22.15 -9.43 -8.08
CA MET A 531 -23.32 -9.23 -8.93
C MET A 531 -23.04 -9.54 -10.41
N GLN A 532 -21.84 -10.02 -10.73
CA GLN A 532 -21.42 -10.45 -12.07
C GLN A 532 -21.48 -9.35 -13.14
N TRP A 533 -21.23 -8.11 -12.73
CA TRP A 533 -21.13 -7.00 -13.68
C TRP A 533 -19.97 -7.23 -14.66
N SER A 534 -20.19 -6.86 -15.91
CA SER A 534 -19.11 -6.76 -16.87
C SER A 534 -18.17 -5.60 -16.52
N ARG A 535 -16.98 -5.61 -17.12
CA ARG A 535 -16.03 -4.50 -17.00
C ARG A 535 -16.68 -3.17 -17.41
N GLN A 536 -17.44 -3.17 -18.53
CA GLN A 536 -18.09 -1.96 -19.05
C GLN A 536 -19.22 -1.49 -18.13
N ASP A 537 -20.04 -2.39 -17.58
CA ASP A 537 -21.10 -2.01 -16.63
C ASP A 537 -20.52 -1.25 -15.42
N ALA A 538 -19.38 -1.70 -14.90
CA ALA A 538 -18.72 -1.06 -13.78
C ALA A 538 -18.13 0.31 -14.15
N ILE A 539 -17.54 0.43 -15.34
CA ILE A 539 -17.02 1.70 -15.86
C ILE A 539 -18.18 2.69 -16.05
N ASP A 540 -19.23 2.29 -16.76
CA ASP A 540 -20.38 3.13 -17.05
C ASP A 540 -21.07 3.62 -15.76
N TYR A 541 -21.17 2.74 -14.76
CA TYR A 541 -21.68 3.09 -13.44
C TYR A 541 -20.84 4.19 -12.79
N LEU A 542 -19.51 4.00 -12.70
CA LEU A 542 -18.62 4.97 -12.09
C LEU A 542 -18.63 6.32 -12.81
N VAL A 543 -18.58 6.32 -14.15
CA VAL A 543 -18.67 7.55 -14.96
C VAL A 543 -19.99 8.27 -14.71
N THR A 544 -21.11 7.54 -14.74
CA THR A 544 -22.44 8.10 -14.55
C THR A 544 -22.62 8.73 -13.16
N VAL A 545 -22.07 8.10 -12.14
CA VAL A 545 -22.21 8.55 -10.75
C VAL A 545 -21.27 9.71 -10.46
N THR A 546 -20.01 9.64 -10.88
CA THR A 546 -18.95 10.56 -10.43
C THR A 546 -18.65 11.70 -11.38
N GLY A 547 -19.07 11.59 -12.65
CA GLY A 547 -18.69 12.54 -13.70
C GLY A 547 -17.19 12.53 -14.06
N GLN A 548 -16.44 11.52 -13.58
CA GLN A 548 -15.01 11.39 -13.87
C GLN A 548 -14.78 10.78 -15.26
N PRO A 549 -13.61 11.04 -15.90
CA PRO A 549 -13.32 10.54 -17.23
C PRO A 549 -13.34 9.01 -17.34
N GLU A 550 -13.87 8.48 -18.44
CA GLU A 550 -13.97 7.04 -18.69
C GLU A 550 -12.62 6.33 -18.57
N GLY A 551 -11.54 6.94 -19.07
CA GLY A 551 -10.18 6.38 -18.99
C GLY A 551 -9.71 6.15 -17.55
N GLN A 552 -9.98 7.09 -16.65
CA GLN A 552 -9.67 6.96 -15.23
C GLN A 552 -10.53 5.87 -14.57
N MET A 553 -11.83 5.84 -14.87
CA MET A 553 -12.73 4.82 -14.32
C MET A 553 -12.39 3.42 -14.83
N ALA A 554 -11.92 3.31 -16.06
CA ALA A 554 -11.42 2.04 -16.59
C ALA A 554 -10.16 1.54 -15.87
N GLN A 555 -9.24 2.43 -15.50
CA GLN A 555 -8.06 2.08 -14.70
C GLN A 555 -8.46 1.60 -13.29
N GLU A 556 -9.41 2.25 -12.67
CA GLU A 556 -9.93 1.86 -11.35
C GLU A 556 -10.64 0.50 -11.41
N VAL A 557 -11.49 0.25 -12.42
CA VAL A 557 -12.16 -1.04 -12.61
C VAL A 557 -11.13 -2.16 -12.84
N ASP A 558 -10.09 -1.90 -13.61
CA ASP A 558 -9.00 -2.87 -13.82
C ASP A 558 -8.23 -3.16 -12.52
N ARG A 559 -8.05 -2.15 -11.66
CA ARG A 559 -7.49 -2.31 -10.32
C ARG A 559 -8.40 -3.19 -9.44
N TYR A 560 -9.73 -2.96 -9.43
CA TYR A 560 -10.65 -3.79 -8.64
C TYR A 560 -10.62 -5.24 -9.11
N THR A 561 -10.52 -5.47 -10.42
CA THR A 561 -10.41 -6.81 -11.01
C THR A 561 -9.26 -7.64 -10.42
N VAL A 562 -8.11 -7.01 -10.15
CA VAL A 562 -6.91 -7.68 -9.64
C VAL A 562 -6.70 -7.53 -8.13
N TRP A 563 -7.55 -6.74 -7.48
CA TRP A 563 -7.50 -6.51 -6.04
C TRP A 563 -8.91 -6.51 -5.40
N PRO A 564 -9.61 -7.65 -5.46
CA PRO A 564 -10.99 -7.79 -4.97
C PRO A 564 -11.14 -7.39 -3.51
N GLY A 565 -12.16 -6.59 -3.21
CA GLY A 565 -12.51 -6.16 -1.86
C GLY A 565 -11.70 -4.98 -1.31
N GLN A 566 -10.54 -4.66 -1.90
CA GLN A 566 -9.68 -3.56 -1.41
C GLN A 566 -10.40 -2.20 -1.52
N ALA A 567 -11.15 -1.99 -2.59
CA ALA A 567 -11.88 -0.75 -2.83
C ALA A 567 -12.89 -0.42 -1.71
N ALA A 568 -13.38 -1.42 -0.99
CA ALA A 568 -14.29 -1.25 0.14
C ALA A 568 -13.62 -0.70 1.41
N ALA A 569 -12.32 -0.93 1.58
CA ALA A 569 -11.56 -0.54 2.77
C ALA A 569 -11.64 0.96 3.08
N TYR A 570 -11.61 1.79 2.05
CA TYR A 570 -11.67 3.25 2.11
C TYR A 570 -12.90 3.75 2.87
N TRP A 571 -14.07 3.37 2.35
CA TRP A 571 -15.35 3.80 2.93
C TRP A 571 -15.60 3.17 4.30
N ILE A 572 -15.37 1.88 4.43
CA ILE A 572 -15.62 1.15 5.68
C ILE A 572 -14.68 1.63 6.79
N GLY A 573 -13.42 1.88 6.48
CA GLY A 573 -12.46 2.43 7.44
C GLY A 573 -12.89 3.82 7.96
N ARG A 574 -13.22 4.74 7.03
CA ARG A 574 -13.79 6.05 7.38
C ARG A 574 -15.05 5.93 8.23
N LYS A 575 -16.01 5.12 7.77
CA LYS A 575 -17.27 4.92 8.48
C LYS A 575 -17.02 4.43 9.90
N ARG A 576 -16.12 3.48 10.11
CA ARG A 576 -15.77 2.97 11.42
C ARG A 576 -15.19 4.05 12.33
N ILE A 577 -14.29 4.88 11.83
CA ILE A 577 -13.72 5.99 12.61
C ILE A 577 -14.83 6.97 13.02
N LEU A 578 -15.75 7.32 12.12
CA LEU A 578 -16.90 8.17 12.41
C LEU A 578 -17.82 7.54 13.45
N ASP A 579 -18.19 6.26 13.31
CA ASP A 579 -19.04 5.55 14.28
C ASP A 579 -18.40 5.54 15.69
N LEU A 580 -17.08 5.38 15.77
CA LEU A 580 -16.32 5.42 17.02
C LEU A 580 -16.30 6.83 17.62
N ARG A 581 -16.16 7.86 16.81
CA ARG A 581 -16.21 9.26 17.22
C ARG A 581 -17.60 9.61 17.77
N GLU A 582 -18.66 9.34 17.03
CA GLU A 582 -20.05 9.58 17.47
C GLU A 582 -20.38 8.83 18.77
N ARG A 583 -19.88 7.61 18.92
CA ARG A 583 -20.04 6.83 20.15
C ARG A 583 -19.32 7.50 21.32
N ALA A 584 -18.09 7.94 21.12
CA ALA A 584 -17.30 8.59 22.14
C ALA A 584 -17.92 9.95 22.55
N GLU A 585 -18.37 10.76 21.58
CA GLU A 585 -19.09 12.02 21.81
C GLU A 585 -20.37 11.80 22.65
N ARG A 586 -21.15 10.78 22.29
CA ARG A 586 -22.39 10.45 23.02
C ARG A 586 -22.13 9.97 24.45
N VAL A 587 -21.06 9.19 24.64
CA VAL A 587 -20.70 8.62 25.95
C VAL A 587 -20.09 9.66 26.88
N LEU A 588 -19.22 10.52 26.37
CA LEU A 588 -18.49 11.53 27.17
C LEU A 588 -19.23 12.88 27.27
N GLY A 589 -20.12 13.19 26.32
CA GLY A 589 -20.80 14.47 26.28
C GLY A 589 -19.82 15.66 26.32
N PRO A 590 -19.94 16.56 27.30
CA PRO A 590 -19.04 17.72 27.40
C PRO A 590 -17.58 17.40 27.71
N ASP A 591 -17.29 16.17 28.16
CA ASP A 591 -15.93 15.70 28.46
C ASP A 591 -15.25 15.08 27.25
N PHE A 592 -15.92 15.04 26.10
CA PHE A 592 -15.31 14.60 24.85
C PHE A 592 -14.22 15.58 24.42
N ASP A 593 -13.04 15.04 24.15
CA ASP A 593 -11.89 15.82 23.67
C ASP A 593 -11.52 15.34 22.26
N PHE A 594 -11.72 16.22 21.30
CA PHE A 594 -11.50 15.97 19.88
C PHE A 594 -10.03 15.64 19.56
N VAL A 595 -9.11 16.35 20.20
CA VAL A 595 -7.66 16.16 20.02
C VAL A 595 -7.21 14.83 20.62
N GLU A 596 -7.65 14.51 21.84
CA GLU A 596 -7.31 13.22 22.47
C GLU A 596 -7.91 12.02 21.73
N PHE A 597 -9.08 12.19 21.09
CA PHE A 597 -9.65 11.15 20.25
C PHE A 597 -8.72 10.81 19.08
N HIS A 598 -8.24 11.82 18.35
CA HIS A 598 -7.30 11.60 17.23
C HIS A 598 -5.94 11.09 17.70
N ASP A 599 -5.42 11.60 18.80
CA ASP A 599 -4.19 11.07 19.40
C ASP A 599 -4.33 9.58 19.75
N THR A 600 -5.49 9.15 20.24
CA THR A 600 -5.74 7.74 20.58
C THR A 600 -5.73 6.86 19.32
N ILE A 601 -6.24 7.35 18.20
CA ILE A 601 -6.17 6.66 16.91
C ILE A 601 -4.72 6.56 16.47
N LEU A 602 -4.02 7.69 16.33
CA LEU A 602 -2.73 7.79 15.64
C LEU A 602 -1.55 7.21 16.43
N THR A 603 -1.52 7.46 17.76
CA THR A 603 -0.36 7.04 18.58
C THR A 603 -0.25 5.52 18.82
N GLY A 604 -1.32 4.77 18.55
CA GLY A 604 -1.30 3.29 18.58
C GLY A 604 -0.67 2.65 17.34
N GLY A 605 -0.45 3.44 16.27
CA GLY A 605 -0.01 2.99 14.96
C GLY A 605 -1.07 2.16 14.22
N PRO A 606 -0.84 1.81 12.95
CA PRO A 606 -1.76 1.03 12.12
C PRO A 606 -2.13 -0.31 12.79
N ARG A 607 -3.42 -0.62 12.82
CA ARG A 607 -3.96 -1.84 13.42
C ARG A 607 -5.35 -2.17 12.89
N PRO A 608 -5.82 -3.42 13.01
CA PRO A 608 -7.20 -3.77 12.68
C PRO A 608 -8.23 -2.83 13.34
N LEU A 609 -9.33 -2.55 12.64
CA LEU A 609 -10.38 -1.65 13.15
C LEU A 609 -11.04 -2.18 14.42
N SER A 610 -11.11 -3.51 14.61
CA SER A 610 -11.59 -4.15 15.83
C SER A 610 -10.70 -3.80 17.04
N ILE A 611 -9.38 -3.84 16.87
CA ILE A 611 -8.42 -3.44 17.91
C ILE A 611 -8.48 -1.93 18.17
N LEU A 612 -8.67 -1.12 17.12
CA LEU A 612 -8.89 0.32 17.26
C LEU A 612 -10.14 0.61 18.10
N GLU A 613 -11.25 -0.10 17.84
CA GLU A 613 -12.48 0.04 18.65
C GLU A 613 -12.24 -0.24 20.12
N GLU A 614 -11.50 -1.29 20.45
CA GLU A 614 -11.14 -1.59 21.84
C GLU A 614 -10.29 -0.49 22.49
N ASP A 615 -9.33 0.09 21.74
CA ASP A 615 -8.51 1.19 22.25
C ASP A 615 -9.37 2.44 22.56
N ILE A 616 -10.28 2.81 21.67
CA ILE A 616 -11.21 3.92 21.87
C ILE A 616 -12.16 3.64 23.04
N ALA A 617 -12.66 2.41 23.15
CA ALA A 617 -13.51 2.00 24.26
C ALA A 617 -12.77 2.10 25.63
N ARG A 618 -11.53 1.70 25.69
CA ARG A 618 -10.66 1.85 26.87
C ARG A 618 -10.44 3.32 27.21
N TRP A 619 -10.15 4.16 26.21
CA TRP A 619 -9.93 5.59 26.40
C TRP A 619 -11.15 6.29 27.04
N TYR A 620 -12.35 6.18 26.46
CA TYR A 620 -13.50 6.86 27.04
C TYR A 620 -13.94 6.24 28.37
N THR A 621 -13.78 4.92 28.58
CA THR A 621 -14.07 4.28 29.86
C THR A 621 -13.15 4.80 30.98
N ALA A 622 -11.87 5.04 30.69
CA ALA A 622 -10.92 5.60 31.64
C ALA A 622 -11.28 7.05 32.03
N LYS A 623 -11.87 7.85 31.11
CA LYS A 623 -12.35 9.20 31.39
C LYS A 623 -13.57 9.21 32.30
N ILE A 624 -14.54 8.31 32.09
CA ILE A 624 -15.75 8.22 32.97
C ILE A 624 -15.41 7.86 34.41
N ARG A 625 -14.32 7.12 34.63
CA ARG A 625 -13.89 6.67 35.97
C ARG A 625 -13.08 7.71 36.75
N LYS A 626 -12.67 8.80 36.13
CA LYS A 626 -11.99 9.92 36.78
C LYS A 626 -12.99 10.96 37.30
#